data_dd311c201ac585daea99ebc8fe7bfd1c
#
_entry.id   dd311c201ac585daea99ebc8fe7bfd1c
#
_cell.length_a   1.000
_cell.length_b   1.000
_cell.length_c   1.000
_cell.angle_alpha   90.00
_cell.angle_beta   90.00
_cell.angle_gamma   90.00
#
_symmetry.space_group_name_H-M   'P 1'
#
loop_
_entity.id
_entity.type
_entity.pdbx_description
1 polymer ?
#
loop_
_entity_poly.entity_id
_entity_poly.type
_entity_poly.pdbx_seq_one_letter_code
_entity_poly.pdbx_strand_id
1 'polypeptide(L)'
;MTVRERLDAMVDMASMEQKMRKTQKYGTVTDGVYPMMTGDVWTSDGIILGVQIFSPDIHAVAKETGAEVLENGTESYFMYKNIAFFCYKRRVV
;
A
#
# COMPACT_ATOMS: atom_id res chain seq x y z
N MET A 1 -10.97 22.23 4.14
CA MET A 1 -11.85 21.10 3.78
C MET A 1 -12.98 21.00 4.79
N THR A 2 -14.23 21.02 4.35
CA THR A 2 -15.40 20.86 5.21
C THR A 2 -15.58 19.42 5.66
N VAL A 3 -16.42 19.20 6.68
CA VAL A 3 -16.75 17.84 7.13
C VAL A 3 -17.40 17.04 6.00
N ARG A 4 -18.31 17.67 5.23
CA ARG A 4 -18.96 17.01 4.09
C ARG A 4 -17.97 16.57 3.03
N GLU A 5 -17.01 17.44 2.67
CA GLU A 5 -15.98 17.09 1.70
C GLU A 5 -15.11 15.93 2.20
N ARG A 6 -14.78 15.89 3.49
CA ARG A 6 -14.04 14.77 4.09
C ARG A 6 -14.82 13.47 4.01
N LEU A 7 -16.11 13.52 4.34
CA LEU A 7 -16.97 12.33 4.27
C LEU A 7 -17.13 11.83 2.84
N ASP A 8 -17.32 12.75 1.89
CA ASP A 8 -17.44 12.37 0.47
C ASP A 8 -16.15 11.71 -0.03
N ALA A 9 -14.98 12.22 0.37
CA ALA A 9 -13.71 11.60 0.03
C ALA A 9 -13.58 10.19 0.61
N MET A 10 -14.04 9.98 1.85
CA MET A 10 -14.05 8.66 2.48
C MET A 10 -14.99 7.69 1.78
N VAL A 11 -16.14 8.15 1.31
CA VAL A 11 -17.07 7.34 0.51
C VAL A 11 -16.40 6.89 -0.77
N ASP A 12 -15.70 7.79 -1.48
CA ASP A 12 -14.99 7.45 -2.70
C ASP A 12 -13.88 6.43 -2.43
N MET A 13 -13.10 6.62 -1.37
CA MET A 13 -12.06 5.68 -0.97
C MET A 13 -12.64 4.28 -0.66
N ALA A 14 -13.72 4.23 0.11
CA ALA A 14 -14.38 2.96 0.45
C ALA A 14 -14.91 2.25 -0.79
N SER A 15 -15.48 2.99 -1.72
CA SER A 15 -16.00 2.45 -2.98
C SER A 15 -14.88 1.87 -3.83
N MET A 16 -13.75 2.56 -3.93
CA MET A 16 -12.59 2.09 -4.69
C MET A 16 -11.97 0.85 -4.04
N GLU A 17 -11.83 0.84 -2.72
CA GLU A 17 -11.32 -0.32 -1.99
C GLU A 17 -12.22 -1.54 -2.21
N GLN A 18 -13.52 -1.35 -2.14
CA GLN A 18 -14.48 -2.43 -2.35
C GLN A 18 -14.36 -3.03 -3.76
N LYS A 19 -14.17 -2.19 -4.77
CA LYS A 19 -13.94 -2.66 -6.16
C LYS A 19 -12.68 -3.51 -6.25
N MET A 20 -11.60 -3.07 -5.63
CA MET A 20 -10.34 -3.83 -5.62
C MET A 20 -10.51 -5.19 -4.92
N ARG A 21 -11.20 -5.22 -3.78
CA ARG A 21 -11.45 -6.48 -3.06
C ARG A 21 -12.31 -7.46 -3.86
N LYS A 22 -13.26 -6.97 -4.63
CA LYS A 22 -14.10 -7.82 -5.49
C LYS A 22 -13.33 -8.49 -6.62
N THR A 23 -12.23 -7.89 -7.06
CA THR A 23 -11.37 -8.47 -8.11
C THR A 23 -10.25 -9.32 -7.53
N GLN A 24 -10.15 -9.42 -6.21
CA GLN A 24 -9.13 -10.22 -5.54
C GLN A 24 -9.31 -11.70 -5.86
N LYS A 25 -8.21 -12.34 -6.27
CA LYS A 25 -8.17 -13.77 -6.52
C LYS A 25 -7.20 -14.43 -5.55
N TYR A 26 -7.65 -15.45 -4.85
CA TYR A 26 -6.78 -16.20 -3.96
C TYR A 26 -5.67 -16.89 -4.76
N GLY A 27 -4.46 -16.83 -4.21
CA GLY A 27 -3.29 -17.46 -4.81
C GLY A 27 -2.60 -16.62 -5.88
N THR A 28 -3.15 -15.45 -6.24
CA THR A 28 -2.47 -14.51 -7.12
C THR A 28 -1.79 -13.42 -6.30
N VAL A 29 -0.61 -13.00 -6.74
CA VAL A 29 0.18 -12.00 -6.02
C VAL A 29 -0.27 -10.58 -6.35
N THR A 30 -0.51 -10.32 -7.63
CA THR A 30 -0.82 -8.97 -8.11
C THR A 30 -2.31 -8.64 -8.06
N ASP A 31 -3.17 -9.59 -8.38
CA ASP A 31 -4.62 -9.37 -8.37
C ASP A 31 -5.20 -9.31 -6.96
N GLY A 32 -4.44 -9.75 -5.95
CA GLY A 32 -4.84 -9.70 -4.56
C GLY A 32 -4.49 -8.41 -3.83
N VAL A 33 -3.84 -7.47 -4.51
CA VAL A 33 -3.37 -6.23 -3.86
C VAL A 33 -4.53 -5.27 -3.62
N TYR A 34 -4.65 -4.79 -2.38
CA TYR A 34 -5.58 -3.73 -2.03
C TYR A 34 -5.05 -2.92 -0.84
N PRO A 35 -5.47 -1.67 -0.69
CA PRO A 35 -5.01 -0.84 0.42
C PRO A 35 -5.62 -1.26 1.74
N MET A 36 -4.83 -1.23 2.80
CA MET A 36 -5.31 -1.46 4.17
C MET A 36 -5.44 -0.16 4.94
N MET A 37 -4.40 0.67 4.92
CA MET A 37 -4.40 1.96 5.61
C MET A 37 -3.36 2.87 5.00
N THR A 38 -3.46 4.16 5.30
CA THR A 38 -2.42 5.14 4.99
C THR A 38 -1.63 5.45 6.25
N GLY A 39 -0.39 5.84 6.08
CA GLY A 39 0.47 6.21 7.19
C GLY A 39 1.79 6.77 6.70
N ASP A 40 2.63 7.19 7.64
CA ASP A 40 3.94 7.73 7.32
C ASP A 40 4.96 6.61 7.23
N VAL A 41 5.82 6.68 6.20
CA VAL A 41 6.91 5.74 6.00
C VAL A 41 8.23 6.47 6.08
N TRP A 42 9.16 5.97 6.88
CA TRP A 42 10.51 6.48 6.99
C TRP A 42 11.35 5.98 5.82
N THR A 43 11.90 6.91 5.07
CA THR A 43 12.77 6.62 3.93
C THR A 43 14.10 7.37 4.08
N SER A 44 15.06 7.07 3.20
CA SER A 44 16.31 7.82 3.14
C SER A 44 16.11 9.31 2.85
N ASP A 45 15.01 9.67 2.21
CA ASP A 45 14.66 11.06 1.89
C ASP A 45 13.76 11.72 2.94
N GLY A 46 13.55 11.05 4.08
CA GLY A 46 12.70 11.52 5.16
C GLY A 46 11.40 10.75 5.28
N ILE A 47 10.43 11.38 5.94
CA ILE A 47 9.11 10.78 6.14
C ILE A 47 8.22 11.13 4.96
N ILE A 48 7.63 10.11 4.33
CA ILE A 48 6.72 10.30 3.21
C ILE A 48 5.40 9.59 3.44
N LEU A 49 4.37 10.02 2.72
CA LEU A 49 3.08 9.35 2.74
C LEU A 49 3.20 7.93 2.21
N GLY A 50 2.64 7.00 2.95
CA GLY A 50 2.62 5.60 2.57
C GLY A 50 1.21 5.02 2.54
N VAL A 51 1.06 3.96 1.78
CA VAL A 51 -0.14 3.13 1.75
C VAL A 51 0.26 1.72 2.13
N GLN A 52 -0.30 1.22 3.21
CA GLN A 52 -0.13 -0.19 3.57
C GLN A 52 -0.95 -1.04 2.62
N ILE A 53 -0.30 -1.99 1.97
CA ILE A 53 -0.96 -2.92 1.07
C ILE A 53 -1.00 -4.31 1.67
N PHE A 54 -2.04 -5.05 1.34
CA PHE A 54 -2.09 -6.48 1.59
C PHE A 54 -1.58 -7.20 0.35
N SER A 55 -0.51 -7.95 0.51
CA SER A 55 0.04 -8.78 -0.56
C SER A 55 0.87 -9.90 0.04
N PRO A 56 0.82 -11.11 -0.51
CA PRO A 56 1.69 -12.21 -0.08
C PRO A 56 3.16 -11.97 -0.47
N ASP A 57 3.43 -11.13 -1.47
CA ASP A 57 4.78 -10.89 -1.96
C ASP A 57 4.92 -9.46 -2.52
N ILE A 58 5.47 -8.58 -1.69
CA ILE A 58 5.69 -7.19 -2.08
C ILE A 58 6.71 -7.04 -3.23
N HIS A 59 7.67 -7.96 -3.35
CA HIS A 59 8.66 -7.93 -4.43
C HIS A 59 8.01 -8.12 -5.79
N ALA A 60 7.05 -9.04 -5.88
CA ALA A 60 6.32 -9.29 -7.12
C ALA A 60 5.44 -8.08 -7.50
N VAL A 61 4.83 -7.42 -6.51
CA VAL A 61 4.04 -6.21 -6.76
C VAL A 61 4.92 -5.07 -7.24
N ALA A 62 6.04 -4.83 -6.57
CA ALA A 62 6.99 -3.79 -6.97
C ALA A 62 7.52 -4.00 -8.38
N LYS A 63 7.73 -5.23 -8.78
CA LYS A 63 8.23 -5.60 -10.11
C LYS A 63 7.29 -5.12 -11.23
N GLU A 64 5.99 -5.07 -10.99
CA GLU A 64 5.02 -4.58 -11.97
C GLU A 64 5.24 -3.10 -12.33
N THR A 65 5.86 -2.34 -11.44
CA THR A 65 6.18 -0.93 -11.66
C THR A 65 7.64 -0.70 -12.02
N GLY A 66 8.46 -1.74 -12.01
CA GLY A 66 9.90 -1.62 -12.16
C GLY A 66 10.60 -1.07 -10.93
N ALA A 67 9.90 -0.94 -9.81
CA ALA A 67 10.46 -0.39 -8.59
C ALA A 67 11.26 -1.43 -7.81
N GLU A 68 12.27 -0.97 -7.09
CA GLU A 68 13.05 -1.77 -6.17
C GLU A 68 12.40 -1.75 -4.79
N VAL A 69 12.37 -2.90 -4.12
CA VAL A 69 11.92 -2.97 -2.73
C VAL A 69 13.06 -2.52 -1.82
N LEU A 70 12.73 -1.53 -1.01
CA LEU A 70 13.62 -0.97 0.00
C LEU A 70 13.13 -1.39 1.38
N GLU A 71 13.99 -1.24 2.37
CA GLU A 71 13.65 -1.60 3.75
C GLU A 71 14.05 -0.49 4.72
N ASN A 72 13.21 -0.27 5.71
CA ASN A 72 13.58 0.45 6.92
C ASN A 72 13.57 -0.54 8.11
N GLY A 73 13.59 -0.06 9.35
CA GLY A 73 13.67 -0.94 10.51
C GLY A 73 12.49 -1.91 10.68
N THR A 74 11.30 -1.54 10.21
CA THR A 74 10.06 -2.28 10.48
C THR A 74 9.27 -2.66 9.23
N GLU A 75 9.58 -2.02 8.09
CA GLU A 75 8.77 -2.12 6.89
C GLU A 75 9.60 -2.45 5.67
N SER A 76 8.98 -3.17 4.73
CA SER A 76 9.46 -3.29 3.36
C SER A 76 8.55 -2.42 2.50
N TYR A 77 9.12 -1.62 1.61
CA TYR A 77 8.36 -0.68 0.80
C TYR A 77 8.96 -0.48 -0.58
N PHE A 78 8.16 0.02 -1.50
CA PHE A 78 8.63 0.50 -2.79
C PHE A 78 7.96 1.83 -3.10
N MET A 79 8.63 2.64 -3.92
CA MET A 79 8.12 3.95 -4.32
C MET A 79 7.41 3.87 -5.65
N TYR A 80 6.21 4.44 -5.69
CA TYR A 80 5.46 4.60 -6.93
C TYR A 80 4.67 5.90 -6.88
N LYS A 81 4.90 6.77 -7.87
CA LYS A 81 4.26 8.10 -7.97
C LYS A 81 4.35 8.92 -6.67
N ASN A 82 5.54 8.92 -6.06
CA ASN A 82 5.86 9.64 -4.83
C ASN A 82 5.13 9.15 -3.56
N ILE A 83 4.58 7.94 -3.61
CA ILE A 83 3.96 7.29 -2.46
C ILE A 83 4.73 6.01 -2.14
N ALA A 84 4.97 5.76 -0.87
CA ALA A 84 5.58 4.51 -0.42
C ALA A 84 4.50 3.46 -0.20
N PHE A 85 4.52 2.40 -0.98
CA PHE A 85 3.65 1.25 -0.79
C PHE A 85 4.38 0.25 0.09
N PHE A 86 3.85 -0.03 1.27
CA PHE A 86 4.58 -0.76 2.29
C PHE A 86 3.80 -1.94 2.89
N CYS A 87 4.54 -2.89 3.43
CA CYS A 87 4.03 -3.91 4.32
C CYS A 87 4.99 -4.06 5.50
N TYR A 88 4.49 -4.56 6.62
CA TYR A 88 5.34 -4.82 7.77
C TYR A 88 6.17 -6.07 7.53
N LYS A 89 7.42 -6.04 8.00
CA LYS A 89 8.28 -7.22 7.95
C LYS A 89 7.69 -8.31 8.84
N ARG A 90 7.73 -9.54 8.35
CA ARG A 90 7.37 -10.70 9.18
C ARG A 90 8.37 -10.82 10.31
N ARG A 91 7.86 -10.93 11.54
CA ARG A 91 8.69 -11.33 12.65
C ARG A 91 9.05 -12.80 12.47
N VAL A 92 10.35 -13.05 12.40
CA VAL A 92 10.85 -14.42 12.53
C VAL A 92 10.86 -14.72 14.04
N VAL A 93 10.03 -15.64 14.44
CA VAL A 93 9.99 -16.10 15.82
C VAL A 93 11.00 -17.23 15.99
#